data_7fcce675c43c81fc895569fe8f6937e9
#
_entry.id   7fcce675c43c81fc895569fe8f6937e9
#
_cell.length_a   1.000
_cell.length_b   1.000
_cell.length_c   1.000
_cell.angle_alpha   90.00
_cell.angle_beta   90.00
_cell.angle_gamma   90.00
#
_symmetry.space_group_name_H-M   'P 1'
#
loop_
_entity.id
_entity.type
_entity.pdbx_description
1 polymer ?
#
loop_
_entity_poly.entity_id
_entity_poly.type
_entity_poly.pdbx_seq_one_letter_code
_entity_poly.pdbx_strand_id
1 'polypeptide(L)'
;MDVLLCETFDDLLNAYFRNFRIEGTDKPWKAFMGDWIHDEIMRTFGIEYDAKPDNCCFVLVKLTKKHKSVELDDLKGVEVKDYVRRAIEDLNISDTADVRRFMKSYGTHYIDSYVTGNFIYQVFKYKRAGYNMLRSYIKLRNNLQTRPDNLRFYFSSYFLKQVGDIRIASGNKTIETWARHNLRDIQYLYSRPSLLRLHYNPVLVNRLNNLMDNGALLGLGLKTLRPLFRDRNKADRYAETVANDLQLWEVNA
;
A
#
# COMPACT_ATOMS: atom_id res chain seq x y z
N MET A 1 10.05 -5.65 -10.88
CA MET A 1 10.01 -6.27 -9.54
C MET A 1 10.70 -5.32 -8.56
N ASP A 2 9.99 -4.93 -7.52
CA ASP A 2 10.46 -3.99 -6.51
C ASP A 2 10.90 -4.75 -5.26
N VAL A 3 12.00 -4.29 -4.63
CA VAL A 3 12.49 -4.77 -3.34
C VAL A 3 12.53 -3.56 -2.42
N LEU A 4 11.62 -3.51 -1.44
CA LEU A 4 11.41 -2.37 -0.57
C LEU A 4 11.89 -2.71 0.84
N LEU A 5 12.80 -1.88 1.35
CA LEU A 5 13.41 -2.04 2.68
C LEU A 5 12.57 -1.28 3.71
N CYS A 6 12.14 -1.97 4.78
CA CYS A 6 11.28 -1.45 5.83
C CYS A 6 11.92 -1.72 7.20
N GLU A 7 12.28 -0.68 7.93
CA GLU A 7 12.92 -0.82 9.24
C GLU A 7 11.93 -1.15 10.35
N THR A 8 10.68 -0.72 10.16
CA THR A 8 9.56 -0.91 11.08
C THR A 8 8.38 -1.55 10.39
N PHE A 9 7.37 -1.93 11.17
CA PHE A 9 6.11 -2.43 10.61
C PHE A 9 5.31 -1.31 9.92
N ASP A 10 5.36 -0.08 10.45
CA ASP A 10 4.74 1.08 9.81
C ASP A 10 5.37 1.37 8.43
N ASP A 11 6.70 1.20 8.29
CA ASP A 11 7.37 1.32 6.99
C ASP A 11 6.86 0.24 6.00
N LEU A 12 6.57 -0.97 6.50
CA LEU A 12 6.00 -2.03 5.66
C LEU A 12 4.60 -1.66 5.17
N LEU A 13 3.75 -1.09 6.04
CA LEU A 13 2.42 -0.59 5.68
C LEU A 13 2.54 0.54 4.65
N ASN A 14 3.41 1.52 4.89
CA ASN A 14 3.69 2.60 3.95
C ASN A 14 4.17 2.09 2.59
N ALA A 15 5.06 1.10 2.57
CA ALA A 15 5.57 0.50 1.34
C ALA A 15 4.49 -0.26 0.56
N TYR A 16 3.60 -0.95 1.26
CA TYR A 16 2.48 -1.67 0.65
C TYR A 16 1.46 -0.71 0.06
N PHE A 17 1.04 0.30 0.82
CA PHE A 17 0.04 1.29 0.46
C PHE A 17 0.60 2.56 -0.19
N ARG A 18 1.83 2.55 -0.69
CA ARG A 18 2.51 3.76 -1.21
C ARG A 18 1.76 4.53 -2.30
N ASN A 19 0.81 3.89 -2.97
CA ASN A 19 -0.02 4.50 -4.01
C ASN A 19 -1.41 4.91 -3.51
N PHE A 20 -1.67 4.76 -2.21
CA PHE A 20 -2.91 5.20 -1.57
C PHE A 20 -2.63 6.52 -0.86
N ARG A 21 -3.44 7.52 -1.14
CA ARG A 21 -3.32 8.87 -0.59
C ARG A 21 -4.71 9.36 -0.19
N ILE A 22 -4.83 9.91 1.00
CA ILE A 22 -6.03 10.59 1.49
C ILE A 22 -5.56 11.95 1.98
N GLU A 23 -6.08 13.03 1.42
CA GLU A 23 -5.77 14.39 1.87
C GLU A 23 -6.22 14.56 3.33
N GLY A 24 -5.32 15.02 4.19
CA GLY A 24 -5.57 15.22 5.62
C GLY A 24 -5.05 14.10 6.53
N THR A 25 -4.43 13.03 5.99
CA THR A 25 -3.76 11.99 6.78
C THR A 25 -2.47 11.50 6.16
N ASP A 26 -1.48 11.23 7.01
CA ASP A 26 -0.21 10.59 6.63
C ASP A 26 -0.28 9.06 6.72
N LYS A 27 -1.40 8.52 7.23
CA LYS A 27 -1.60 7.08 7.46
C LYS A 27 -2.82 6.55 6.70
N PRO A 28 -2.84 6.67 5.34
CA PRO A 28 -4.00 6.25 4.54
C PRO A 28 -4.35 4.77 4.70
N TRP A 29 -3.37 3.92 5.04
CA TRP A 29 -3.60 2.50 5.26
C TRP A 29 -4.61 2.19 6.37
N LYS A 30 -4.75 3.06 7.37
CA LYS A 30 -5.75 2.93 8.42
C LYS A 30 -7.17 2.83 7.87
N ALA A 31 -7.48 3.53 6.77
CA ALA A 31 -8.79 3.50 6.14
C ALA A 31 -9.06 2.21 5.31
N PHE A 32 -8.02 1.46 4.96
CA PHE A 32 -8.14 0.32 4.05
C PHE A 32 -7.90 -1.05 4.69
N MET A 33 -7.41 -1.09 5.91
CA MET A 33 -7.06 -2.35 6.58
C MET A 33 -8.17 -2.91 7.48
N GLY A 34 -9.26 -2.21 7.72
CA GLY A 34 -10.31 -2.65 8.66
C GLY A 34 -9.87 -2.59 10.12
N ASP A 35 -10.24 -3.58 10.93
CA ASP A 35 -9.87 -3.62 12.34
C ASP A 35 -8.36 -3.73 12.56
N TRP A 36 -7.83 -2.92 13.47
CA TRP A 36 -6.39 -2.68 13.67
C TRP A 36 -5.73 -3.67 14.63
N ILE A 37 -6.00 -4.95 14.46
CA ILE A 37 -5.32 -6.00 15.23
C ILE A 37 -4.03 -6.37 14.50
N HIS A 38 -2.89 -6.03 15.07
CA HIS A 38 -1.56 -6.28 14.50
C HIS A 38 -1.36 -7.72 14.02
N ASP A 39 -1.88 -8.70 14.76
CA ASP A 39 -1.80 -10.11 14.40
C ASP A 39 -2.56 -10.42 13.09
N GLU A 40 -3.74 -9.86 12.90
CA GLU A 40 -4.54 -10.05 11.68
C GLU A 40 -3.88 -9.39 10.47
N ILE A 41 -3.33 -8.19 10.67
CA ILE A 41 -2.59 -7.50 9.62
C ILE A 41 -1.35 -8.32 9.21
N MET A 42 -0.56 -8.81 10.17
CA MET A 42 0.60 -9.65 9.88
C MET A 42 0.22 -10.94 9.14
N ARG A 43 -0.89 -11.59 9.51
CA ARG A 43 -1.42 -12.75 8.76
C ARG A 43 -1.80 -12.39 7.32
N THR A 44 -2.38 -11.22 7.10
CA THR A 44 -2.67 -10.71 5.75
C THR A 44 -1.40 -10.58 4.93
N PHE A 45 -0.30 -10.13 5.55
CA PHE A 45 1.03 -10.10 4.93
C PHE A 45 1.71 -11.48 4.82
N GLY A 46 1.08 -12.53 5.29
CA GLY A 46 1.61 -13.90 5.27
C GLY A 46 2.77 -14.14 6.23
N ILE A 47 2.88 -13.34 7.29
CA ILE A 47 3.90 -13.46 8.34
C ILE A 47 3.24 -13.68 9.70
N GLU A 48 3.98 -14.36 10.58
CA GLU A 48 3.51 -14.62 11.95
C GLU A 48 3.77 -13.41 12.85
N TYR A 49 2.85 -13.20 13.77
CA TYR A 49 2.99 -12.21 14.83
C TYR A 49 4.19 -12.55 15.72
N ASP A 50 4.88 -11.54 16.19
CA ASP A 50 5.95 -11.65 17.18
C ASP A 50 5.65 -10.70 18.34
N ALA A 51 5.58 -11.23 19.54
CA ALA A 51 5.34 -10.46 20.75
C ALA A 51 6.42 -9.37 21.02
N LYS A 52 7.57 -9.43 20.31
CA LYS A 52 8.63 -8.42 20.36
C LYS A 52 8.93 -7.87 18.96
N PRO A 53 8.02 -7.08 18.37
CA PRO A 53 8.17 -6.56 17.00
C PRO A 53 9.36 -5.62 16.82
N ASP A 54 9.81 -4.95 17.89
CA ASP A 54 10.82 -3.87 17.83
C ASP A 54 12.21 -4.31 17.36
N ASN A 55 12.49 -5.62 17.35
CA ASN A 55 13.77 -6.17 16.88
C ASN A 55 13.71 -6.76 15.45
N CYS A 56 12.62 -6.54 14.74
CA CYS A 56 12.44 -7.08 13.39
C CYS A 56 12.43 -5.95 12.36
N CYS A 57 13.06 -6.25 11.22
CA CYS A 57 12.94 -5.43 10.02
C CYS A 57 12.30 -6.27 8.92
N PHE A 58 11.75 -5.63 7.92
CA PHE A 58 11.00 -6.29 6.87
C PHE A 58 11.55 -5.92 5.49
N VAL A 59 11.40 -6.83 4.55
CA VAL A 59 11.64 -6.56 3.15
C VAL A 59 10.41 -7.00 2.38
N LEU A 60 9.77 -6.06 1.69
CA LEU A 60 8.64 -6.33 0.81
C LEU A 60 9.15 -6.51 -0.61
N VAL A 61 8.98 -7.72 -1.15
CA VAL A 61 9.23 -8.01 -2.56
C VAL A 61 7.89 -8.01 -3.29
N LYS A 62 7.80 -7.26 -4.40
CA LYS A 62 6.54 -7.02 -5.10
C LYS A 62 6.74 -7.04 -6.62
N LEU A 63 5.88 -7.77 -7.34
CA LEU A 63 5.75 -7.69 -8.79
C LEU A 63 4.36 -7.18 -9.13
N THR A 64 4.30 -6.06 -9.86
CA THR A 64 3.05 -5.37 -10.19
C THR A 64 2.77 -5.43 -11.69
N LYS A 65 1.54 -5.78 -12.06
CA LYS A 65 0.95 -5.63 -13.40
C LYS A 65 -0.15 -4.58 -13.31
N LYS A 66 0.07 -3.40 -13.89
CA LYS A 66 -0.94 -2.34 -13.96
C LYS A 66 -1.84 -2.58 -15.17
N HIS A 67 -3.15 -2.41 -15.00
CA HIS A 67 -4.13 -2.50 -16.08
C HIS A 67 -4.60 -1.12 -16.51
N LYS A 68 -5.01 -0.28 -15.56
CA LYS A 68 -5.54 1.05 -15.81
C LYS A 68 -5.06 2.03 -14.77
N SER A 69 -4.72 3.24 -15.20
CA SER A 69 -4.45 4.39 -14.34
C SER A 69 -5.30 5.54 -14.81
N VAL A 70 -6.01 6.17 -13.90
CA VAL A 70 -6.86 7.32 -14.16
C VAL A 70 -6.50 8.38 -13.14
N GLU A 71 -6.35 9.60 -13.59
CA GLU A 71 -6.12 10.78 -12.77
C GLU A 71 -7.02 11.90 -13.27
N LEU A 72 -7.61 12.64 -12.36
CA LEU A 72 -8.44 13.79 -12.66
C LEU A 72 -7.52 15.03 -12.67
N ASP A 73 -7.33 15.61 -13.84
CA ASP A 73 -6.38 16.74 -14.03
C ASP A 73 -6.78 17.97 -13.21
N ASP A 74 -8.06 18.34 -13.21
CA ASP A 74 -8.62 19.44 -12.41
C ASP A 74 -10.15 19.28 -12.29
N LEU A 75 -10.71 19.83 -11.20
CA LEU A 75 -12.18 19.98 -11.08
C LEU A 75 -12.73 21.10 -11.97
N LYS A 76 -11.88 21.90 -12.63
CA LYS A 76 -12.30 22.87 -13.63
C LYS A 76 -12.94 22.15 -14.81
N GLY A 77 -14.27 22.28 -14.93
CA GLY A 77 -15.04 21.59 -15.95
C GLY A 77 -15.81 20.36 -15.48
N VAL A 78 -15.62 19.94 -14.24
CA VAL A 78 -16.49 18.93 -13.63
C VAL A 78 -17.82 19.60 -13.24
N GLU A 79 -18.90 19.17 -13.87
CA GLU A 79 -20.22 19.66 -13.55
C GLU A 79 -20.72 19.06 -12.22
N VAL A 80 -20.72 19.90 -11.19
CA VAL A 80 -21.29 19.52 -9.88
C VAL A 80 -22.81 19.56 -9.97
N LYS A 81 -23.48 18.49 -9.58
CA LYS A 81 -24.95 18.40 -9.57
C LYS A 81 -25.55 19.54 -8.76
N ASP A 82 -26.63 20.14 -9.26
CA ASP A 82 -27.24 21.33 -8.67
C ASP A 82 -27.63 21.20 -7.20
N TYR A 83 -28.08 20.01 -6.79
CA TYR A 83 -28.43 19.79 -5.39
C TYR A 83 -27.23 19.83 -4.45
N VAL A 84 -26.04 19.38 -4.93
CA VAL A 84 -24.79 19.48 -4.15
C VAL A 84 -24.32 20.94 -4.08
N ARG A 85 -24.42 21.67 -5.21
CA ARG A 85 -24.07 23.09 -5.26
C ARG A 85 -24.92 23.90 -4.27
N ARG A 86 -26.24 23.72 -4.26
CA ARG A 86 -27.14 24.36 -3.30
C ARG A 86 -26.79 23.99 -1.86
N ALA A 87 -26.52 22.72 -1.57
CA ALA A 87 -26.13 22.29 -0.23
C ALA A 87 -24.82 22.95 0.25
N ILE A 88 -23.87 23.23 -0.65
CA ILE A 88 -22.64 23.97 -0.33
C ILE A 88 -22.93 25.45 -0.08
N GLU A 89 -23.80 26.07 -0.90
CA GLU A 89 -24.19 27.49 -0.75
C GLU A 89 -24.92 27.73 0.57
N ASP A 90 -25.87 26.85 0.91
CA ASP A 90 -26.70 26.93 2.12
C ASP A 90 -25.97 26.53 3.40
N LEU A 91 -24.81 25.86 3.29
CA LEU A 91 -24.06 25.35 4.44
C LEU A 91 -23.63 26.44 5.41
N ASN A 92 -24.07 26.33 6.67
CA ASN A 92 -23.59 27.19 7.75
C ASN A 92 -22.26 26.62 8.32
N ILE A 93 -21.15 27.11 7.81
CA ILE A 93 -19.81 26.65 8.18
C ILE A 93 -19.44 26.96 9.64
N SER A 94 -20.16 27.87 10.31
CA SER A 94 -19.93 28.19 11.71
C SER A 94 -20.63 27.20 12.64
N ASP A 95 -21.57 26.42 12.14
CA ASP A 95 -22.23 25.33 12.88
C ASP A 95 -21.59 23.97 12.55
N THR A 96 -20.83 23.44 13.50
CA THR A 96 -20.17 22.13 13.35
C THR A 96 -21.15 20.99 13.11
N ALA A 97 -22.37 21.07 13.64
CA ALA A 97 -23.39 20.05 13.43
C ALA A 97 -23.90 20.07 11.98
N ASP A 98 -24.00 21.24 11.39
CA ASP A 98 -24.41 21.40 10.00
C ASP A 98 -23.30 20.90 9.04
N VAL A 99 -22.04 21.22 9.32
CA VAL A 99 -20.89 20.70 8.57
C VAL A 99 -20.84 19.17 8.63
N ARG A 100 -21.01 18.57 9.80
CA ARG A 100 -21.02 17.10 9.94
C ARG A 100 -22.21 16.46 9.22
N ARG A 101 -23.37 17.12 9.20
CA ARG A 101 -24.54 16.66 8.44
C ARG A 101 -24.24 16.66 6.93
N PHE A 102 -23.62 17.74 6.43
CA PHE A 102 -23.16 17.82 5.04
C PHE A 102 -22.18 16.70 4.72
N MET A 103 -21.13 16.49 5.53
CA MET A 103 -20.15 15.43 5.37
C MET A 103 -20.78 14.03 5.35
N LYS A 104 -21.78 13.79 6.22
CA LYS A 104 -22.52 12.52 6.25
C LYS A 104 -23.36 12.30 4.98
N SER A 105 -23.88 13.36 4.37
CA SER A 105 -24.76 13.27 3.20
C SER A 105 -23.99 13.17 1.88
N TYR A 106 -22.84 13.84 1.77
CA TYR A 106 -22.09 14.00 0.52
C TYR A 106 -20.67 13.41 0.56
N GLY A 107 -20.23 12.96 1.72
CA GLY A 107 -18.86 12.54 1.95
C GLY A 107 -17.91 13.70 2.25
N THR A 108 -16.67 13.37 2.49
CA THR A 108 -15.61 14.33 2.83
C THR A 108 -14.62 14.53 1.69
N HIS A 109 -14.47 13.52 0.85
CA HIS A 109 -13.48 13.45 -0.22
C HIS A 109 -14.10 12.99 -1.53
N TYR A 110 -13.44 13.30 -2.63
CA TYR A 110 -13.70 12.74 -3.95
C TYR A 110 -12.50 11.94 -4.43
N ILE A 111 -12.73 11.02 -5.37
CA ILE A 111 -11.67 10.24 -6.00
C ILE A 111 -10.94 11.12 -6.99
N ASP A 112 -9.70 11.47 -6.69
CA ASP A 112 -8.79 12.23 -7.53
C ASP A 112 -8.08 11.33 -8.56
N SER A 113 -7.67 10.14 -8.10
CA SER A 113 -6.97 9.20 -8.96
C SER A 113 -7.19 7.76 -8.50
N TYR A 114 -7.08 6.81 -9.43
CA TYR A 114 -7.03 5.40 -9.07
C TYR A 114 -6.16 4.60 -10.05
N VAL A 115 -5.58 3.52 -9.54
CA VAL A 115 -4.82 2.55 -10.32
C VAL A 115 -5.41 1.17 -10.08
N THR A 116 -5.78 0.48 -11.16
CA THR A 116 -6.21 -0.93 -11.12
C THR A 116 -5.18 -1.83 -11.77
N GLY A 117 -5.19 -3.09 -11.38
CA GLY A 117 -4.28 -4.10 -11.86
C GLY A 117 -4.16 -5.23 -10.85
N ASN A 118 -3.01 -5.87 -10.80
CA ASN A 118 -2.75 -6.86 -9.79
C ASN A 118 -1.29 -6.79 -9.33
N PHE A 119 -1.00 -7.21 -8.13
CA PHE A 119 0.36 -7.46 -7.71
C PHE A 119 0.45 -8.68 -6.82
N ILE A 120 1.51 -9.41 -7.00
CA ILE A 120 1.92 -10.50 -6.13
C ILE A 120 3.06 -10.01 -5.25
N TYR A 121 3.03 -10.39 -3.96
CA TYR A 121 4.00 -9.91 -2.99
C TYR A 121 4.39 -10.98 -1.99
N GLN A 122 5.53 -10.76 -1.37
CA GLN A 122 6.05 -11.59 -0.29
C GLN A 122 6.82 -10.72 0.70
N VAL A 123 6.59 -10.93 1.99
CA VAL A 123 7.30 -10.25 3.06
C VAL A 123 8.35 -11.18 3.65
N PHE A 124 9.57 -10.67 3.79
CA PHE A 124 10.66 -11.36 4.46
C PHE A 124 10.97 -10.64 5.77
N LYS A 125 10.97 -11.37 6.86
CA LYS A 125 11.26 -10.85 8.20
C LYS A 125 12.72 -11.13 8.56
N TYR A 126 13.43 -10.09 8.94
CA TYR A 126 14.84 -10.12 9.26
C TYR A 126 15.11 -9.84 10.73
N LYS A 127 16.22 -10.40 11.25
CA LYS A 127 16.90 -9.80 12.39
C LYS A 127 17.62 -8.53 11.92
N ARG A 128 17.74 -7.51 12.79
CA ARG A 128 18.35 -6.21 12.43
C ARG A 128 19.75 -6.33 11.81
N ALA A 129 20.60 -7.23 12.31
CA ALA A 129 21.93 -7.44 11.75
C ALA A 129 21.89 -7.91 10.28
N GLY A 130 21.07 -8.93 9.97
CA GLY A 130 20.90 -9.42 8.59
C GLY A 130 20.31 -8.36 7.65
N TYR A 131 19.34 -7.58 8.15
CA TYR A 131 18.76 -6.46 7.41
C TYR A 131 19.81 -5.39 7.07
N ASN A 132 20.66 -5.02 8.03
CA ASN A 132 21.71 -4.03 7.80
C ASN A 132 22.71 -4.50 6.75
N MET A 133 23.05 -5.79 6.72
CA MET A 133 23.92 -6.37 5.69
C MET A 133 23.28 -6.27 4.30
N LEU A 134 22.01 -6.64 4.16
CA LEU A 134 21.27 -6.50 2.91
C LEU A 134 21.19 -5.03 2.47
N ARG A 135 20.86 -4.12 3.40
CA ARG A 135 20.77 -2.67 3.13
C ARG A 135 22.10 -2.12 2.62
N SER A 136 23.21 -2.49 3.25
CA SER A 136 24.56 -2.09 2.83
C SER A 136 24.88 -2.63 1.44
N TYR A 137 24.56 -3.88 1.16
CA TYR A 137 24.74 -4.47 -0.16
C TYR A 137 23.96 -3.73 -1.25
N ILE A 138 22.68 -3.41 -1.01
CA ILE A 138 21.84 -2.68 -1.98
C ILE A 138 22.38 -1.26 -2.21
N LYS A 139 22.84 -0.56 -1.16
CA LYS A 139 23.46 0.77 -1.28
C LYS A 139 24.73 0.74 -2.10
N LEU A 140 25.63 -0.22 -1.84
CA LEU A 140 26.87 -0.40 -2.61
C LEU A 140 26.58 -0.70 -4.07
N ARG A 141 25.57 -1.52 -4.36
CA ARG A 141 25.16 -1.86 -5.73
C ARG A 141 24.65 -0.66 -6.52
N ASN A 142 23.86 0.21 -5.90
CA ASN A 142 23.35 1.43 -6.55
C ASN A 142 24.47 2.42 -6.89
N ASN A 143 25.59 2.37 -6.14
CA ASN A 143 26.75 3.25 -6.35
C ASN A 143 27.82 2.65 -7.30
N LEU A 144 27.84 1.33 -7.43
CA LEU A 144 28.80 0.62 -8.27
C LEU A 144 27.99 -0.26 -9.22
N GLN A 145 28.03 -0.04 -10.51
CA GLN A 145 27.36 -0.85 -11.56
C GLN A 145 27.77 -2.35 -11.53
N THR A 146 27.79 -2.97 -10.33
CA THR A 146 28.27 -4.32 -10.07
C THR A 146 27.21 -5.38 -10.35
N ARG A 147 27.67 -6.58 -10.74
CA ARG A 147 26.88 -7.72 -11.20
C ARG A 147 25.79 -8.16 -10.21
N PRO A 148 24.62 -8.61 -10.72
CA PRO A 148 23.41 -8.85 -9.95
C PRO A 148 23.36 -10.13 -9.11
N ASP A 149 24.37 -10.97 -9.12
CA ASP A 149 24.25 -12.40 -8.81
C ASP A 149 24.04 -12.75 -7.33
N ASN A 150 24.28 -11.82 -6.39
CA ASN A 150 24.30 -12.16 -4.97
C ASN A 150 23.11 -11.65 -4.14
N LEU A 151 22.12 -10.97 -4.75
CA LEU A 151 20.96 -10.48 -3.98
C LEU A 151 20.24 -11.63 -3.26
N ARG A 152 20.02 -12.75 -3.95
CA ARG A 152 19.32 -13.91 -3.41
C ARG A 152 20.02 -14.54 -2.20
N PHE A 153 21.35 -14.42 -2.10
CA PHE A 153 22.11 -14.90 -0.95
C PHE A 153 21.64 -14.26 0.36
N TYR A 154 21.37 -12.95 0.34
CA TYR A 154 20.88 -12.22 1.53
C TYR A 154 19.46 -12.59 1.92
N PHE A 155 18.73 -13.32 1.08
CA PHE A 155 17.42 -13.90 1.37
C PHE A 155 17.50 -15.38 1.75
N SER A 156 18.67 -15.87 2.12
CA SER A 156 18.83 -17.23 2.65
C SER A 156 18.33 -17.34 4.08
N SER A 157 18.00 -18.56 4.50
CA SER A 157 17.58 -18.88 5.86
C SER A 157 18.59 -18.47 6.95
N TYR A 158 19.83 -18.19 6.58
CA TYR A 158 20.86 -17.70 7.49
C TYR A 158 20.56 -16.27 8.00
N PHE A 159 20.04 -15.39 7.13
CA PHE A 159 19.78 -13.99 7.44
C PHE A 159 18.34 -13.75 7.89
N LEU A 160 17.43 -14.60 7.43
CA LEU A 160 15.98 -14.44 7.67
C LEU A 160 15.58 -14.99 9.04
N LYS A 161 14.67 -14.28 9.68
CA LYS A 161 13.90 -14.78 10.82
C LYS A 161 12.68 -15.58 10.34
N GLN A 162 12.03 -15.08 9.26
CA GLN A 162 10.89 -15.73 8.65
C GLN A 162 10.79 -15.40 7.17
N VAL A 163 10.36 -16.37 6.38
CA VAL A 163 9.90 -16.21 5.00
C VAL A 163 8.39 -16.21 5.01
N GLY A 164 7.78 -15.08 4.66
CA GLY A 164 6.33 -14.98 4.59
C GLY A 164 5.74 -15.75 3.41
N ASP A 165 4.44 -15.98 3.46
CA ASP A 165 3.70 -16.57 2.36
C ASP A 165 3.66 -15.62 1.15
N ILE A 166 3.62 -16.20 -0.04
CA ILE A 166 3.34 -15.43 -1.24
C ILE A 166 1.85 -15.13 -1.29
N ARG A 167 1.52 -13.85 -1.41
CA ARG A 167 0.16 -13.31 -1.47
C ARG A 167 -0.08 -12.51 -2.74
N ILE A 168 -1.33 -12.38 -3.13
CA ILE A 168 -1.75 -11.59 -4.28
C ILE A 168 -2.84 -10.59 -3.89
N ALA A 169 -2.77 -9.36 -4.42
CA ALA A 169 -3.69 -8.28 -4.07
C ALA A 169 -5.15 -8.58 -4.38
N SER A 170 -5.43 -9.32 -5.47
CA SER A 170 -6.79 -9.73 -5.84
C SER A 170 -7.36 -10.85 -4.98
N GLY A 171 -6.58 -11.45 -4.08
CA GLY A 171 -6.99 -12.60 -3.27
C GLY A 171 -7.16 -13.90 -4.06
N ASN A 172 -6.74 -13.97 -5.32
CA ASN A 172 -6.89 -15.14 -6.17
C ASN A 172 -6.01 -16.32 -5.71
N LYS A 173 -6.62 -17.30 -5.05
CA LYS A 173 -5.95 -18.47 -4.49
C LYS A 173 -5.27 -19.37 -5.54
N THR A 174 -5.78 -19.39 -6.77
CA THR A 174 -5.18 -20.16 -7.86
C THR A 174 -3.77 -19.62 -8.18
N ILE A 175 -3.61 -18.30 -8.22
CA ILE A 175 -2.31 -17.67 -8.48
C ILE A 175 -1.36 -17.89 -7.30
N GLU A 176 -1.84 -17.77 -6.06
CA GLU A 176 -1.03 -18.06 -4.86
C GLU A 176 -0.55 -19.52 -4.87
N THR A 177 -1.42 -20.45 -5.25
CA THR A 177 -1.09 -21.88 -5.36
C THR A 177 -0.09 -22.13 -6.48
N TRP A 178 -0.29 -21.51 -7.65
CA TRP A 178 0.67 -21.59 -8.75
C TRP A 178 2.06 -21.10 -8.29
N ALA A 179 2.12 -19.94 -7.64
CA ALA A 179 3.36 -19.37 -7.15
C ALA A 179 4.06 -20.30 -6.14
N ARG A 180 3.29 -20.89 -5.21
CA ARG A 180 3.82 -21.83 -4.21
C ARG A 180 4.48 -23.06 -4.84
N HIS A 181 3.95 -23.56 -5.96
CA HIS A 181 4.51 -24.72 -6.65
C HIS A 181 5.68 -24.37 -7.57
N ASN A 182 5.58 -23.27 -8.32
CA ASN A 182 6.53 -22.93 -9.38
C ASN A 182 7.72 -22.08 -8.92
N LEU A 183 7.61 -21.40 -7.77
CA LEU A 183 8.63 -20.50 -7.27
C LEU A 183 9.45 -21.08 -6.09
N ARG A 184 9.58 -22.40 -5.99
CA ARG A 184 10.41 -23.04 -4.95
C ARG A 184 11.87 -22.66 -5.09
N ASP A 185 12.49 -22.21 -4.01
CA ASP A 185 13.91 -21.87 -3.95
C ASP A 185 14.70 -22.99 -3.27
N ILE A 186 15.27 -23.88 -4.07
CA ILE A 186 16.01 -25.05 -3.58
C ILE A 186 17.37 -24.63 -3.00
N GLN A 187 17.97 -23.57 -3.55
CA GLN A 187 19.34 -23.20 -3.23
C GLN A 187 19.48 -22.45 -1.89
N TYR A 188 18.56 -21.50 -1.61
CA TYR A 188 18.72 -20.60 -0.47
C TYR A 188 17.67 -20.77 0.62
N LEU A 189 16.50 -21.34 0.29
CA LEU A 189 15.35 -21.42 1.20
C LEU A 189 14.82 -22.83 1.46
N TYR A 190 15.64 -23.87 1.27
CA TYR A 190 15.23 -25.25 1.52
C TYR A 190 13.88 -25.61 0.89
N SER A 191 13.71 -25.30 -0.40
CA SER A 191 12.50 -25.53 -1.20
C SER A 191 11.27 -24.68 -0.79
N ARG A 192 11.42 -23.65 0.04
CA ARG A 192 10.33 -22.70 0.27
C ARG A 192 10.09 -21.82 -0.95
N PRO A 193 8.83 -21.41 -1.20
CA PRO A 193 8.53 -20.48 -2.28
C PRO A 193 9.20 -19.12 -2.08
N SER A 194 9.73 -18.54 -3.16
CA SER A 194 10.32 -17.20 -3.12
C SER A 194 10.02 -16.42 -4.40
N LEU A 195 9.47 -15.23 -4.27
CA LEU A 195 9.27 -14.30 -5.40
C LEU A 195 10.59 -13.91 -6.07
N LEU A 196 11.71 -13.99 -5.37
CA LEU A 196 13.03 -13.74 -5.95
C LEU A 196 13.42 -14.73 -7.04
N ARG A 197 12.71 -15.86 -7.17
CA ARG A 197 12.85 -16.77 -8.32
C ARG A 197 12.44 -16.13 -9.65
N LEU A 198 11.61 -15.08 -9.60
CA LEU A 198 11.21 -14.30 -10.78
C LEU A 198 12.34 -13.38 -11.26
N HIS A 199 13.28 -13.03 -10.37
CA HIS A 199 14.38 -12.16 -10.71
C HIS A 199 15.28 -12.84 -11.76
N TYR A 200 15.46 -12.18 -12.90
CA TYR A 200 16.18 -12.72 -14.07
C TYR A 200 15.57 -13.98 -14.71
N ASN A 201 14.29 -14.28 -14.45
CA ASN A 201 13.59 -15.38 -15.12
C ASN A 201 12.38 -14.88 -15.91
N PRO A 202 12.58 -14.41 -17.16
CA PRO A 202 11.50 -13.84 -17.98
C PRO A 202 10.40 -14.86 -18.29
N VAL A 203 10.72 -16.15 -18.36
CA VAL A 203 9.72 -17.20 -18.62
C VAL A 203 8.72 -17.31 -17.48
N LEU A 204 9.20 -17.32 -16.21
CA LEU A 204 8.33 -17.34 -15.05
C LEU A 204 7.55 -16.04 -14.91
N VAL A 205 8.19 -14.89 -15.17
CA VAL A 205 7.51 -13.58 -15.16
C VAL A 205 6.37 -13.54 -16.17
N ASN A 206 6.60 -13.98 -17.41
CA ASN A 206 5.58 -14.00 -18.45
C ASN A 206 4.42 -14.95 -18.11
N ARG A 207 4.71 -16.14 -17.58
CA ARG A 207 3.66 -17.07 -17.12
C ARG A 207 2.82 -16.45 -16.01
N LEU A 208 3.44 -15.82 -15.03
CA LEU A 208 2.73 -15.16 -13.94
C LEU A 208 1.90 -13.98 -14.45
N ASN A 209 2.44 -13.15 -15.35
CA ASN A 209 1.73 -12.02 -15.93
C ASN A 209 0.45 -12.46 -16.68
N ASN A 210 0.49 -13.61 -17.35
CA ASN A 210 -0.69 -14.16 -18.02
C ASN A 210 -1.77 -14.65 -17.04
N LEU A 211 -1.39 -14.96 -15.79
CA LEU A 211 -2.35 -15.36 -14.76
C LEU A 211 -2.93 -14.15 -14.00
N MET A 212 -2.23 -13.00 -14.02
CA MET A 212 -2.63 -11.79 -13.27
C MET A 212 -3.63 -10.92 -14.07
N ASP A 213 -4.73 -11.50 -14.54
CA ASP A 213 -5.75 -10.77 -15.30
C ASP A 213 -6.85 -10.17 -14.42
N ASN A 214 -7.03 -10.68 -13.20
CA ASN A 214 -8.00 -10.13 -12.25
C ASN A 214 -7.53 -8.76 -11.75
N GLY A 215 -8.45 -7.78 -11.78
CA GLY A 215 -8.20 -6.45 -11.30
C GLY A 215 -8.40 -6.34 -9.78
N ALA A 216 -7.45 -5.69 -9.11
CA ALA A 216 -7.56 -5.19 -7.76
C ALA A 216 -7.27 -3.68 -7.77
N LEU A 217 -7.69 -2.99 -6.74
CA LEU A 217 -7.33 -1.58 -6.54
C LEU A 217 -5.89 -1.54 -6.02
N LEU A 218 -4.99 -0.96 -6.83
CA LEU A 218 -3.56 -0.87 -6.52
C LEU A 218 -3.13 0.50 -6.00
N GLY A 219 -3.98 1.49 -6.16
CA GLY A 219 -3.76 2.84 -5.70
C GLY A 219 -5.05 3.65 -5.76
N LEU A 220 -5.21 4.57 -4.83
CA LEU A 220 -6.35 5.46 -4.73
C LEU A 220 -5.88 6.81 -4.19
N GLY A 221 -6.23 7.87 -4.88
CA GLY A 221 -6.08 9.25 -4.43
C GLY A 221 -7.44 9.80 -4.03
N LEU A 222 -7.53 10.33 -2.83
CA LEU A 222 -8.71 11.01 -2.32
C LEU A 222 -8.33 12.44 -1.95
N LYS A 223 -9.04 13.41 -2.51
CA LYS A 223 -8.92 14.84 -2.17
C LYS A 223 -10.18 15.35 -1.53
N THR A 224 -10.06 16.30 -0.62
CA THR A 224 -11.20 16.90 0.06
C THR A 224 -12.10 17.65 -0.93
N LEU A 225 -13.39 17.78 -0.57
CA LEU A 225 -14.34 18.56 -1.37
C LEU A 225 -14.06 20.08 -1.32
N ARG A 226 -12.99 20.52 -0.66
CA ARG A 226 -12.59 21.93 -0.52
C ARG A 226 -12.67 22.73 -1.83
N PRO A 227 -12.22 22.25 -3.01
CA PRO A 227 -12.27 23.01 -4.25
C PRO A 227 -13.68 23.32 -4.76
N LEU A 228 -14.71 22.65 -4.24
CA LEU A 228 -16.12 22.91 -4.61
C LEU A 228 -16.69 24.17 -3.94
N PHE A 229 -16.04 24.66 -2.88
CA PHE A 229 -16.45 25.86 -2.17
C PHE A 229 -15.88 27.10 -2.87
N ARG A 230 -16.75 28.00 -3.32
CA ARG A 230 -16.36 29.28 -3.94
C ARG A 230 -15.82 30.27 -2.90
N ASP A 231 -16.42 30.29 -1.71
CA ASP A 231 -15.97 31.11 -0.59
C ASP A 231 -14.76 30.45 0.08
N ARG A 232 -13.65 31.18 0.08
CA ARG A 232 -12.36 30.71 0.61
C ARG A 232 -12.45 30.40 2.12
N ASN A 233 -13.17 31.23 2.88
CA ASN A 233 -13.31 31.02 4.32
C ASN A 233 -14.12 29.74 4.62
N LYS A 234 -15.21 29.51 3.84
CA LYS A 234 -15.96 28.24 3.92
C LYS A 234 -15.07 27.05 3.55
N ALA A 235 -14.29 27.17 2.48
CA ALA A 235 -13.38 26.14 2.01
C ALA A 235 -12.32 25.75 3.06
N ASP A 236 -11.68 26.75 3.68
CA ASP A 236 -10.62 26.54 4.66
C ASP A 236 -11.19 25.94 5.95
N ARG A 237 -12.31 26.43 6.46
CA ARG A 237 -12.98 25.85 7.64
C ARG A 237 -13.49 24.43 7.41
N TYR A 238 -14.03 24.16 6.22
CA TYR A 238 -14.42 22.80 5.86
C TYR A 238 -13.22 21.84 5.90
N ALA A 239 -12.11 22.24 5.25
CA ALA A 239 -10.88 21.43 5.24
C ALA A 239 -10.31 21.19 6.64
N GLU A 240 -10.34 22.22 7.50
CA GLU A 240 -9.92 22.12 8.91
C GLU A 240 -10.81 21.12 9.68
N THR A 241 -12.14 21.18 9.49
CA THR A 241 -13.05 20.24 10.15
C THR A 241 -12.80 18.80 9.70
N VAL A 242 -12.58 18.58 8.40
CA VAL A 242 -12.25 17.25 7.86
C VAL A 242 -10.93 16.74 8.44
N ALA A 243 -9.90 17.60 8.48
CA ALA A 243 -8.59 17.22 9.02
C ALA A 243 -8.69 16.87 10.52
N ASN A 244 -9.42 17.64 11.30
CA ASN A 244 -9.63 17.37 12.73
C ASN A 244 -10.40 16.06 12.97
N ASP A 245 -11.46 15.79 12.20
CA ASP A 245 -12.21 14.55 12.31
C ASP A 245 -11.36 13.33 11.91
N LEU A 246 -10.49 13.45 10.90
CA LEU A 246 -9.53 12.40 10.52
C LEU A 246 -8.49 12.15 11.61
N GLN A 247 -7.94 13.20 12.22
CA GLN A 247 -6.98 13.04 13.32
C GLN A 247 -7.63 12.36 14.53
N LEU A 248 -8.85 12.76 14.89
CA LEU A 248 -9.61 12.11 15.98
C LEU A 248 -9.89 10.64 15.66
N TRP A 249 -10.22 10.32 14.42
CA TRP A 249 -10.39 8.94 13.99
C TRP A 249 -9.08 8.15 14.07
N GLU A 250 -7.95 8.73 13.65
CA GLU A 250 -6.62 8.07 13.72
C GLU A 250 -6.19 7.72 15.14
N VAL A 251 -6.57 8.53 16.13
CA VAL A 251 -6.23 8.30 17.55
C VAL A 251 -7.15 7.24 18.16
N ASN A 252 -8.41 7.15 17.72
CA ASN A 252 -9.42 6.26 18.31
C ASN A 252 -9.57 4.93 17.54
N ALA A 253 -8.96 4.79 16.38
CA ALA A 253 -8.88 3.57 15.59
C ALA A 253 -7.56 2.83 15.93
#